data_dc15f08df12c6ebb87a1499515893455
#
_entry.id   dc15f08df12c6ebb87a1499515893455
#
_cell.length_a   1.000
_cell.length_b   1.000
_cell.length_c   1.000
_cell.angle_alpha   90.00
_cell.angle_beta   90.00
_cell.angle_gamma   90.00
#
_symmetry.space_group_name_H-M   'P 1'
#
loop_
_entity.id
_entity.type
_entity.pdbx_description
1 polymer ?
#
loop_
_entity_poly.entity_id
_entity_poly.type
_entity_poly.pdbx_seq_one_letter_code
_entity_poly.pdbx_strand_id
1 'polypeptide(L)'
;MLGRSTKGCSMGRIHSIETFGTVDGPGVRFVVFFQGCPMRCQYCHNPDTWQAEDGTELTAEEIIERFMRNAAFYKTGGITATGGEPMLQIEFLTKLFSLAKERGIHTCLDTSGILFPAEIECSLPSYGSAILPPKLQSEKIDRLLAVTDLVMLDIKHIRDGEHRKLTGHSNRNVLAFAKYLEKKQIPVWIRHVVVPGITFDETELTELGNFIGTLSNLEKLEVLPYHALGKVKYDNLGMDYVLKDTPQLTKKEAAAAYDIIEKAMKNKSISFFGIL
;
A
#
# COMPACT_ATOMS: atom_id res chain seq x y z
N MET A 1 -10.41 -44.26 16.46
CA MET A 1 -9.47 -43.10 16.52
C MET A 1 -9.68 -42.27 15.28
N LEU A 2 -10.49 -41.23 15.38
CA LEU A 2 -10.76 -40.29 14.28
C LEU A 2 -9.68 -39.23 14.27
N GLY A 3 -8.84 -39.25 13.22
CA GLY A 3 -7.82 -38.23 13.00
C GLY A 3 -8.46 -36.85 12.89
N ARG A 4 -8.19 -35.96 13.83
CA ARG A 4 -8.45 -34.54 13.70
C ARG A 4 -7.56 -33.99 12.60
N SER A 5 -8.15 -33.78 11.43
CA SER A 5 -7.56 -32.91 10.39
C SER A 5 -7.45 -31.50 10.95
N THR A 6 -6.28 -31.10 11.37
CA THR A 6 -5.96 -29.72 11.69
C THR A 6 -5.88 -28.92 10.38
N LYS A 7 -7.03 -28.59 9.79
CA LYS A 7 -7.13 -27.41 8.92
C LYS A 7 -6.86 -26.21 9.82
N GLY A 8 -5.62 -25.79 9.88
CA GLY A 8 -5.23 -24.56 10.58
C GLY A 8 -6.05 -23.41 10.02
N CYS A 9 -7.04 -22.95 10.76
CA CYS A 9 -7.72 -21.70 10.48
C CYS A 9 -6.68 -20.61 10.71
N SER A 10 -6.08 -20.08 9.62
CA SER A 10 -5.14 -18.98 9.74
C SER A 10 -5.91 -17.76 10.21
N MET A 11 -5.63 -17.28 11.41
CA MET A 11 -6.16 -16.03 11.94
C MET A 11 -5.27 -14.89 11.47
N GLY A 12 -5.87 -13.74 11.21
CA GLY A 12 -5.15 -12.49 10.95
C GLY A 12 -5.21 -11.59 12.16
N ARG A 13 -4.12 -10.88 12.42
CA ARG A 13 -4.07 -9.80 13.41
C ARG A 13 -4.54 -8.52 12.79
N ILE A 14 -5.66 -8.01 13.27
CA ILE A 14 -6.37 -6.84 12.76
C ILE A 14 -6.32 -5.75 13.82
N HIS A 15 -5.87 -4.56 13.41
CA HIS A 15 -5.89 -3.37 14.25
C HIS A 15 -7.32 -2.88 14.47
N SER A 16 -8.02 -2.62 13.36
CA SER A 16 -9.39 -2.10 13.38
C SER A 16 -10.11 -2.35 12.06
N ILE A 17 -11.42 -2.10 12.06
CA ILE A 17 -12.27 -2.16 10.87
C ILE A 17 -13.07 -0.87 10.77
N GLU A 18 -12.98 -0.20 9.62
CA GLU A 18 -13.77 0.97 9.25
C GLU A 18 -14.88 0.54 8.28
N THR A 19 -16.13 0.84 8.63
CA THR A 19 -17.29 0.38 7.83
C THR A 19 -17.75 1.39 6.78
N PHE A 20 -17.10 2.55 6.67
CA PHE A 20 -17.52 3.62 5.74
C PHE A 20 -16.32 4.39 5.17
N GLY A 21 -15.30 3.68 4.65
CA GLY A 21 -14.15 4.30 4.00
C GLY A 21 -14.55 4.93 2.66
N THR A 22 -14.21 6.19 2.46
CA THR A 22 -14.52 6.95 1.23
C THR A 22 -13.25 7.40 0.49
N VAL A 23 -12.08 7.12 1.07
CA VAL A 23 -10.76 7.50 0.53
C VAL A 23 -9.81 6.31 0.36
N ASP A 24 -10.30 5.11 0.59
CA ASP A 24 -9.52 3.86 0.62
C ASP A 24 -9.77 2.99 -0.62
N GLY A 25 -9.99 3.62 -1.76
CA GLY A 25 -10.28 3.00 -3.04
C GLY A 25 -11.60 3.47 -3.66
N PRO A 26 -12.07 2.84 -4.76
CA PRO A 26 -13.28 3.26 -5.46
C PRO A 26 -14.54 2.95 -4.65
N GLY A 27 -15.50 3.88 -4.65
CA GLY A 27 -16.79 3.75 -3.98
C GLY A 27 -16.70 3.78 -2.46
N VAL A 28 -17.69 3.22 -1.77
CA VAL A 28 -17.68 3.06 -0.32
C VAL A 28 -17.02 1.73 0.03
N ARG A 29 -16.03 1.77 0.92
CA ARG A 29 -15.20 0.61 1.25
C ARG A 29 -15.45 0.12 2.67
N PHE A 30 -15.42 -1.18 2.82
CA PHE A 30 -15.19 -1.84 4.10
C PHE A 30 -13.69 -2.01 4.27
N VAL A 31 -13.09 -1.23 5.18
CA VAL A 31 -11.64 -1.12 5.31
C VAL A 31 -11.16 -1.95 6.49
N VAL A 32 -10.24 -2.86 6.23
CA VAL A 32 -9.62 -3.72 7.24
C VAL A 32 -8.19 -3.23 7.47
N PHE A 33 -7.93 -2.68 8.64
CA PHE A 33 -6.59 -2.23 9.05
C PHE A 33 -5.83 -3.40 9.67
N PHE A 34 -4.81 -3.86 8.98
CA PHE A 34 -3.93 -4.94 9.44
C PHE A 34 -2.96 -4.46 10.50
N GLN A 35 -2.64 -5.33 11.45
CA GLN A 35 -1.62 -5.11 12.45
C GLN A 35 -0.25 -5.56 11.95
N GLY A 36 0.81 -4.83 12.36
CA GLY A 36 2.18 -5.04 11.95
C GLY A 36 2.60 -4.20 10.75
N CYS A 37 3.74 -3.47 10.88
CA CYS A 37 4.37 -2.74 9.80
C CYS A 37 5.89 -2.72 10.01
N PRO A 38 6.71 -3.10 9.00
CA PRO A 38 8.16 -3.03 9.12
C PRO A 38 8.69 -1.61 8.97
N MET A 39 7.93 -0.71 8.34
CA MET A 39 8.35 0.66 8.07
C MET A 39 8.19 1.58 9.29
N ARG A 40 8.98 2.67 9.31
CA ARG A 40 8.93 3.73 10.34
C ARG A 40 8.82 5.10 9.67
N CYS A 41 7.77 5.25 8.83
CA CYS A 41 7.53 6.50 8.11
C CYS A 41 7.35 7.66 9.08
N GLN A 42 8.10 8.74 8.90
CA GLN A 42 8.09 9.90 9.80
C GLN A 42 6.71 10.58 9.90
N TYR A 43 5.89 10.47 8.84
CA TYR A 43 4.52 11.00 8.80
C TYR A 43 3.44 9.91 8.99
N CYS A 44 3.77 8.78 9.61
CA CYS A 44 2.80 7.70 9.78
C CYS A 44 1.57 8.18 10.57
N HIS A 45 0.37 7.89 10.07
CA HIS A 45 -0.87 8.20 10.77
C HIS A 45 -1.33 7.08 11.71
N ASN A 46 -0.74 5.90 11.59
CA ASN A 46 -1.13 4.72 12.34
C ASN A 46 0.09 4.05 13.02
N PRO A 47 0.85 4.78 13.89
CA PRO A 47 2.00 4.19 14.60
C PRO A 47 1.58 3.06 15.54
N ASP A 48 0.33 3.03 15.96
CA ASP A 48 -0.34 1.99 16.73
C ASP A 48 -0.48 0.65 15.97
N THR A 49 -0.24 0.65 14.64
CA THR A 49 -0.18 -0.59 13.86
C THR A 49 1.22 -1.20 13.74
N TRP A 50 2.26 -0.61 14.31
CA TRP A 50 3.64 -1.04 14.05
C TRP A 50 3.99 -2.40 14.67
N GLN A 51 3.52 -2.68 15.89
CA GLN A 51 3.82 -3.92 16.60
C GLN A 51 2.98 -5.06 16.03
N ALA A 52 3.64 -6.13 15.58
CA ALA A 52 2.93 -7.24 14.93
C ALA A 52 2.13 -8.10 15.91
N GLU A 53 2.49 -8.06 17.20
CA GLU A 53 1.88 -8.86 18.27
C GLU A 53 0.58 -8.25 18.79
N ASP A 54 0.34 -6.95 18.54
CA ASP A 54 -0.86 -6.24 18.97
C ASP A 54 -2.08 -6.58 18.08
N GLY A 55 -3.19 -5.91 18.35
CA GLY A 55 -4.43 -6.08 17.59
C GLY A 55 -5.26 -7.29 18.02
N THR A 56 -6.34 -7.53 17.28
CA THR A 56 -7.31 -8.60 17.54
C THR A 56 -7.17 -9.70 16.50
N GLU A 57 -7.15 -10.95 16.94
CA GLU A 57 -7.18 -12.10 16.04
C GLU A 57 -8.59 -12.32 15.48
N LEU A 58 -8.72 -12.32 14.16
CA LEU A 58 -9.96 -12.60 13.44
C LEU A 58 -9.71 -13.62 12.33
N THR A 59 -10.73 -14.44 12.06
CA THR A 59 -10.75 -15.30 10.87
C THR A 59 -11.20 -14.49 9.65
N ALA A 60 -10.82 -14.94 8.46
CA ALA A 60 -11.27 -14.33 7.22
C ALA A 60 -12.80 -14.43 7.07
N GLU A 61 -13.38 -15.54 7.52
CA GLU A 61 -14.82 -15.78 7.54
C GLU A 61 -15.57 -14.74 8.40
N GLU A 62 -15.08 -14.45 9.61
CA GLU A 62 -15.67 -13.43 10.49
C GLU A 62 -15.64 -12.03 9.85
N ILE A 63 -14.56 -11.70 9.15
CA ILE A 63 -14.43 -10.41 8.44
C ILE A 63 -15.48 -10.33 7.31
N ILE A 64 -15.60 -11.38 6.51
CA ILE A 64 -16.59 -11.45 5.44
C ILE A 64 -18.03 -11.40 6.00
N GLU A 65 -18.31 -12.08 7.11
CA GLU A 65 -19.63 -11.98 7.77
C GLU A 65 -19.95 -10.56 8.20
N ARG A 66 -18.97 -9.82 8.77
CA ARG A 66 -19.14 -8.40 9.13
C ARG A 66 -19.41 -7.53 7.90
N PHE A 67 -18.70 -7.76 6.79
CA PHE A 67 -18.96 -7.10 5.51
C PHE A 67 -20.41 -7.36 5.04
N MET A 68 -20.84 -8.61 5.04
CA MET A 68 -22.14 -9.03 4.52
C MET A 68 -23.32 -8.41 5.26
N ARG A 69 -23.17 -8.06 6.55
CA ARG A 69 -24.23 -7.38 7.33
C ARG A 69 -24.63 -6.02 6.73
N ASN A 70 -23.68 -5.37 6.02
CA ASN A 70 -23.87 -4.05 5.44
C ASN A 70 -23.54 -4.02 3.93
N ALA A 71 -23.60 -5.17 3.25
CA ALA A 71 -23.21 -5.31 1.84
C ALA A 71 -23.91 -4.33 0.89
N ALA A 72 -25.13 -3.90 1.24
CA ALA A 72 -25.90 -2.93 0.46
C ALA A 72 -25.19 -1.57 0.29
N PHE A 73 -24.35 -1.16 1.26
CA PHE A 73 -23.59 0.09 1.19
C PHE A 73 -22.34 -0.01 0.30
N TYR A 74 -21.85 -1.23 0.05
CA TYR A 74 -20.60 -1.47 -0.67
C TYR A 74 -20.76 -1.88 -2.12
N LYS A 75 -21.97 -1.66 -2.72
CA LYS A 75 -22.30 -2.09 -4.10
C LYS A 75 -21.36 -1.52 -5.17
N THR A 76 -20.89 -0.28 -4.98
CA THR A 76 -19.96 0.41 -5.89
C THR A 76 -18.52 0.42 -5.38
N GLY A 77 -18.28 -0.19 -4.23
CA GLY A 77 -17.00 -0.27 -3.56
C GLY A 77 -16.54 -1.71 -3.37
N GLY A 78 -16.30 -2.11 -2.13
CA GLY A 78 -15.86 -3.46 -1.78
C GLY A 78 -15.05 -3.49 -0.50
N ILE A 79 -14.09 -4.42 -0.41
CA ILE A 79 -13.19 -4.55 0.73
C ILE A 79 -11.81 -3.99 0.42
N THR A 80 -11.22 -3.23 1.35
CA THR A 80 -9.84 -2.76 1.28
C THR A 80 -9.04 -3.32 2.45
N ALA A 81 -7.89 -3.90 2.16
CA ALA A 81 -6.89 -4.26 3.15
C ALA A 81 -5.82 -3.16 3.20
N THR A 82 -5.61 -2.56 4.36
CA THR A 82 -4.69 -1.45 4.64
C THR A 82 -4.14 -1.56 6.08
N GLY A 83 -3.73 -0.46 6.69
CA GLY A 83 -3.40 -0.33 8.12
C GLY A 83 -1.92 -0.19 8.37
N GLY A 84 -1.25 -1.24 8.87
CA GLY A 84 0.20 -1.38 8.87
C GLY A 84 0.69 -1.74 7.47
N GLU A 85 1.18 -2.95 7.27
CA GLU A 85 1.52 -3.47 5.94
C GLU A 85 0.80 -4.83 5.76
N PRO A 86 -0.30 -4.88 4.97
CA PRO A 86 -1.10 -6.10 4.84
C PRO A 86 -0.33 -7.29 4.28
N MET A 87 0.67 -7.06 3.41
CA MET A 87 1.49 -8.12 2.85
C MET A 87 2.36 -8.84 3.91
N LEU A 88 2.51 -8.29 5.12
CA LEU A 88 3.14 -8.99 6.23
C LEU A 88 2.39 -10.26 6.62
N GLN A 89 1.07 -10.28 6.40
CA GLN A 89 0.17 -11.40 6.65
C GLN A 89 -0.38 -12.00 5.33
N ILE A 90 0.47 -12.17 4.32
CA ILE A 90 0.10 -12.47 2.94
C ILE A 90 -0.79 -13.71 2.77
N GLU A 91 -0.59 -14.77 3.56
CA GLU A 91 -1.40 -15.99 3.47
C GLU A 91 -2.83 -15.75 3.97
N PHE A 92 -2.98 -15.02 5.08
CA PHE A 92 -4.27 -14.61 5.61
C PHE A 92 -4.98 -13.64 4.65
N LEU A 93 -4.27 -12.64 4.14
CA LEU A 93 -4.77 -11.67 3.18
C LEU A 93 -5.28 -12.36 1.91
N THR A 94 -4.51 -13.33 1.37
CA THR A 94 -4.91 -14.11 0.20
C THR A 94 -6.19 -14.89 0.47
N LYS A 95 -6.32 -15.51 1.65
CA LYS A 95 -7.55 -16.21 2.05
C LYS A 95 -8.74 -15.25 2.13
N LEU A 96 -8.56 -14.09 2.78
CA LEU A 96 -9.61 -13.07 2.90
C LEU A 96 -10.10 -12.61 1.53
N PHE A 97 -9.18 -12.28 0.62
CA PHE A 97 -9.52 -11.83 -0.72
C PHE A 97 -10.14 -12.95 -1.58
N SER A 98 -9.70 -14.20 -1.42
CA SER A 98 -10.34 -15.35 -2.08
C SER A 98 -11.80 -15.48 -1.68
N LEU A 99 -12.11 -15.42 -0.37
CA LEU A 99 -13.49 -15.47 0.12
C LEU A 99 -14.34 -14.27 -0.33
N ALA A 100 -13.72 -13.09 -0.49
CA ALA A 100 -14.38 -11.92 -1.05
C ALA A 100 -14.70 -12.13 -2.54
N LYS A 101 -13.75 -12.61 -3.33
CA LYS A 101 -13.93 -12.91 -4.77
C LYS A 101 -15.01 -13.96 -5.02
N GLU A 102 -15.08 -15.02 -4.21
CA GLU A 102 -16.15 -16.03 -4.28
C GLU A 102 -17.56 -15.44 -4.14
N ARG A 103 -17.68 -14.25 -3.53
CA ARG A 103 -18.92 -13.52 -3.30
C ARG A 103 -19.12 -12.33 -4.25
N GLY A 104 -18.24 -12.19 -5.26
CA GLY A 104 -18.26 -11.07 -6.20
C GLY A 104 -17.91 -9.71 -5.56
N ILE A 105 -17.21 -9.71 -4.42
CA ILE A 105 -16.78 -8.50 -3.73
C ILE A 105 -15.47 -8.01 -4.36
N HIS A 106 -15.43 -6.74 -4.74
CA HIS A 106 -14.23 -6.09 -5.26
C HIS A 106 -13.17 -5.95 -4.15
N THR A 107 -11.93 -6.35 -4.45
CA THR A 107 -10.80 -6.36 -3.52
C THR A 107 -9.78 -5.27 -3.86
N CYS A 108 -9.34 -4.53 -2.85
CA CYS A 108 -8.33 -3.49 -2.97
C CYS A 108 -7.22 -3.72 -1.95
N LEU A 109 -5.98 -3.81 -2.42
CA LEU A 109 -4.78 -3.88 -1.59
C LEU A 109 -4.14 -2.49 -1.50
N ASP A 110 -4.13 -1.91 -0.30
CA ASP A 110 -3.41 -0.69 0.01
C ASP A 110 -2.09 -1.05 0.71
N THR A 111 -0.98 -0.80 0.06
CA THR A 111 0.35 -1.28 0.49
C THR A 111 1.46 -0.30 0.14
N SER A 112 2.52 -0.35 0.91
CA SER A 112 3.78 0.30 0.55
C SER A 112 4.61 -0.50 -0.47
N GLY A 113 4.29 -1.77 -0.70
CA GLY A 113 5.07 -2.68 -1.55
C GLY A 113 6.45 -3.04 -0.99
N ILE A 114 6.77 -2.64 0.23
CA ILE A 114 8.12 -2.81 0.82
C ILE A 114 8.52 -4.27 0.99
N LEU A 115 7.56 -5.16 1.11
CA LEU A 115 7.80 -6.61 1.28
C LEU A 115 7.96 -7.35 -0.05
N PHE A 116 7.83 -6.66 -1.19
CA PHE A 116 8.14 -7.26 -2.49
C PHE A 116 9.65 -7.46 -2.62
N PRO A 117 10.14 -8.67 -2.95
CA PRO A 117 11.57 -8.89 -3.15
C PRO A 117 11.99 -8.37 -4.54
N ALA A 118 12.78 -7.30 -4.58
CA ALA A 118 13.23 -6.68 -5.82
C ALA A 118 14.02 -7.63 -6.73
N GLU A 119 14.58 -8.70 -6.21
CA GLU A 119 15.32 -9.74 -6.95
C GLU A 119 14.42 -10.52 -7.92
N ILE A 120 13.10 -10.48 -7.74
CA ILE A 120 12.16 -11.08 -8.71
C ILE A 120 12.20 -10.33 -10.05
N GLU A 121 12.39 -9.00 -10.01
CA GLU A 121 12.47 -8.15 -11.22
C GLU A 121 13.91 -7.86 -11.67
N CYS A 122 14.88 -7.90 -10.76
CA CYS A 122 16.28 -7.60 -11.04
C CYS A 122 17.15 -8.78 -10.60
N SER A 123 17.96 -9.31 -11.50
CA SER A 123 18.96 -10.39 -11.22
C SER A 123 20.13 -9.91 -10.34
N LEU A 124 19.89 -8.99 -9.41
CA LEU A 124 20.92 -8.44 -8.51
C LEU A 124 20.87 -9.15 -7.16
N PRO A 125 22.03 -9.50 -6.56
CA PRO A 125 22.06 -10.16 -5.27
C PRO A 125 21.47 -9.31 -4.15
N SER A 126 20.63 -9.94 -3.31
CA SER A 126 20.01 -9.30 -2.15
C SER A 126 21.00 -9.19 -1.00
N TYR A 127 21.05 -8.02 -0.37
CA TYR A 127 21.60 -7.88 0.97
C TYR A 127 20.44 -7.86 1.99
N GLY A 128 20.21 -9.01 2.62
CA GLY A 128 19.49 -9.12 3.89
C GLY A 128 18.01 -9.45 3.82
N SER A 129 17.68 -10.59 4.39
CA SER A 129 16.39 -11.13 4.85
C SER A 129 15.44 -11.76 3.81
N ALA A 130 15.93 -12.70 3.00
CA ALA A 130 15.00 -13.67 2.41
C ALA A 130 14.87 -14.88 3.35
N ILE A 131 13.81 -14.92 4.17
CA ILE A 131 13.44 -16.11 4.95
C ILE A 131 12.94 -17.23 4.01
N LEU A 132 12.57 -16.89 2.78
CA LEU A 132 12.09 -17.83 1.75
C LEU A 132 12.83 -17.62 0.43
N PRO A 133 13.01 -18.71 -0.38
CA PRO A 133 13.55 -18.58 -1.73
C PRO A 133 12.74 -17.61 -2.59
N PRO A 134 13.36 -16.82 -3.48
CA PRO A 134 12.66 -15.83 -4.32
C PRO A 134 11.47 -16.41 -5.10
N LYS A 135 11.60 -17.64 -5.63
CA LYS A 135 10.53 -18.35 -6.33
C LYS A 135 9.29 -18.59 -5.44
N LEU A 136 9.47 -18.99 -4.18
CA LEU A 136 8.36 -19.24 -3.26
C LEU A 136 7.67 -17.93 -2.85
N GLN A 137 8.42 -16.83 -2.77
CA GLN A 137 7.87 -15.50 -2.52
C GLN A 137 7.06 -15.00 -3.72
N SER A 138 7.54 -15.19 -4.96
CA SER A 138 6.79 -14.81 -6.15
C SER A 138 5.49 -15.59 -6.28
N GLU A 139 5.47 -16.89 -5.98
CA GLU A 139 4.27 -17.71 -6.00
C GLU A 139 3.21 -17.23 -4.99
N LYS A 140 3.62 -16.76 -3.81
CA LYS A 140 2.69 -16.18 -2.81
C LYS A 140 2.10 -14.87 -3.30
N ILE A 141 2.94 -14.00 -3.88
CA ILE A 141 2.51 -12.72 -4.45
C ILE A 141 1.58 -12.94 -5.63
N ASP A 142 1.90 -13.87 -6.54
CA ASP A 142 1.03 -14.21 -7.66
C ASP A 142 -0.34 -14.72 -7.21
N ARG A 143 -0.40 -15.55 -6.17
CA ARG A 143 -1.66 -16.01 -5.57
C ARG A 143 -2.48 -14.85 -4.99
N LEU A 144 -1.83 -13.91 -4.31
CA LEU A 144 -2.50 -12.72 -3.79
C LEU A 144 -3.03 -11.85 -4.94
N LEU A 145 -2.21 -11.58 -5.94
CA LEU A 145 -2.58 -10.73 -7.08
C LEU A 145 -3.71 -11.35 -7.92
N ALA A 146 -3.79 -12.68 -8.01
CA ALA A 146 -4.88 -13.38 -8.72
C ALA A 146 -6.27 -13.13 -8.08
N VAL A 147 -6.33 -12.67 -6.84
CA VAL A 147 -7.56 -12.34 -6.11
C VAL A 147 -7.66 -10.87 -5.71
N THR A 148 -6.82 -10.01 -6.33
CA THR A 148 -6.77 -8.56 -6.11
C THR A 148 -7.23 -7.81 -7.36
N ASP A 149 -8.25 -6.96 -7.24
CA ASP A 149 -8.77 -6.18 -8.37
C ASP A 149 -8.03 -4.86 -8.56
N LEU A 150 -7.53 -4.26 -7.48
CA LEU A 150 -6.85 -2.98 -7.48
C LEU A 150 -5.73 -2.98 -6.43
N VAL A 151 -4.59 -2.41 -6.77
CA VAL A 151 -3.55 -2.09 -5.80
C VAL A 151 -3.43 -0.57 -5.66
N MET A 152 -3.54 -0.07 -4.44
CA MET A 152 -3.14 1.30 -4.09
C MET A 152 -1.71 1.21 -3.56
N LEU A 153 -0.76 1.76 -4.32
CA LEU A 153 0.66 1.67 -4.01
C LEU A 153 1.21 3.03 -3.59
N ASP A 154 1.74 3.09 -2.38
CA ASP A 154 2.39 4.29 -1.85
C ASP A 154 3.86 4.39 -2.32
N ILE A 155 4.19 5.33 -3.18
CA ILE A 155 5.59 5.71 -3.44
C ILE A 155 5.94 6.87 -2.51
N LYS A 156 6.61 6.56 -1.40
CA LYS A 156 6.85 7.54 -0.33
C LYS A 156 7.95 8.55 -0.69
N HIS A 157 8.96 8.12 -1.44
CA HIS A 157 9.97 8.99 -2.05
C HIS A 157 10.63 8.28 -3.25
N ILE A 158 10.92 9.02 -4.32
CA ILE A 158 11.49 8.44 -5.54
C ILE A 158 12.99 8.14 -5.40
N ARG A 159 13.74 8.95 -4.65
CA ARG A 159 15.17 8.76 -4.41
C ARG A 159 15.43 7.84 -3.23
N ASP A 160 16.26 6.81 -3.42
CA ASP A 160 16.50 5.76 -2.41
C ASP A 160 17.06 6.30 -1.08
N GLY A 161 18.02 7.23 -1.14
CA GLY A 161 18.61 7.83 0.05
C GLY A 161 17.57 8.58 0.91
N GLU A 162 16.74 9.37 0.29
CA GLU A 162 15.67 10.14 0.97
C GLU A 162 14.54 9.21 1.43
N HIS A 163 14.22 8.17 0.66
CA HIS A 163 13.26 7.15 1.08
C HIS A 163 13.73 6.44 2.36
N ARG A 164 15.04 6.12 2.46
CA ARG A 164 15.61 5.53 3.68
C ARG A 164 15.51 6.46 4.89
N LYS A 165 15.79 7.73 4.71
CA LYS A 165 15.65 8.74 5.79
C LYS A 165 14.20 8.84 6.26
N LEU A 166 13.26 8.84 5.30
CA LEU A 166 11.84 9.02 5.56
C LEU A 166 11.16 7.80 6.19
N THR A 167 11.58 6.58 5.82
CA THR A 167 10.84 5.34 6.11
C THR A 167 11.66 4.27 6.84
N GLY A 168 12.98 4.41 6.89
CA GLY A 168 13.92 3.40 7.38
C GLY A 168 14.33 2.34 6.36
N HIS A 169 13.77 2.36 5.13
CA HIS A 169 13.95 1.31 4.12
C HIS A 169 14.30 1.87 2.73
N SER A 170 14.94 1.03 1.89
CA SER A 170 15.13 1.31 0.46
C SER A 170 13.82 1.30 -0.30
N ASN A 171 13.68 2.16 -1.32
CA ASN A 171 12.52 2.15 -2.22
C ASN A 171 12.61 1.09 -3.33
N ARG A 172 13.72 0.34 -3.44
CA ARG A 172 13.94 -0.64 -4.52
C ARG A 172 12.80 -1.65 -4.63
N ASN A 173 12.35 -2.18 -3.49
CA ASN A 173 11.24 -3.13 -3.44
C ASN A 173 9.93 -2.50 -3.92
N VAL A 174 9.67 -1.25 -3.53
CA VAL A 174 8.46 -0.49 -3.91
C VAL A 174 8.42 -0.27 -5.43
N LEU A 175 9.52 0.22 -6.00
CA LEU A 175 9.60 0.49 -7.43
C LEU A 175 9.59 -0.79 -8.27
N ALA A 176 10.24 -1.86 -7.78
CA ALA A 176 10.18 -3.18 -8.41
C ALA A 176 8.75 -3.76 -8.36
N PHE A 177 8.02 -3.56 -7.25
CA PHE A 177 6.63 -3.99 -7.16
C PHE A 177 5.73 -3.25 -8.15
N ALA A 178 5.90 -1.93 -8.31
CA ALA A 178 5.17 -1.16 -9.33
C ALA A 178 5.38 -1.75 -10.74
N LYS A 179 6.62 -2.09 -11.09
CA LYS A 179 6.95 -2.73 -12.37
C LYS A 179 6.39 -4.15 -12.49
N TYR A 180 6.35 -4.88 -11.39
CA TYR A 180 5.73 -6.21 -11.37
C TYR A 180 4.23 -6.15 -11.59
N LEU A 181 3.54 -5.18 -10.97
CA LEU A 181 2.12 -4.93 -11.19
C LEU A 181 1.84 -4.55 -12.66
N GLU A 182 2.70 -3.72 -13.28
CA GLU A 182 2.62 -3.41 -14.70
C GLU A 182 2.74 -4.66 -15.57
N LYS A 183 3.76 -5.49 -15.35
CA LYS A 183 3.97 -6.75 -16.06
C LYS A 183 2.78 -7.72 -15.93
N LYS A 184 2.13 -7.74 -14.78
CA LYS A 184 0.94 -8.56 -14.50
C LYS A 184 -0.36 -7.89 -14.94
N GLN A 185 -0.33 -6.65 -15.44
CA GLN A 185 -1.49 -5.85 -15.82
C GLN A 185 -2.53 -5.70 -14.71
N ILE A 186 -2.06 -5.65 -13.44
CA ILE A 186 -2.92 -5.38 -12.28
C ILE A 186 -3.17 -3.86 -12.22
N PRO A 187 -4.43 -3.39 -12.17
CA PRO A 187 -4.76 -1.98 -12.02
C PRO A 187 -4.06 -1.37 -10.80
N VAL A 188 -3.46 -0.19 -10.96
CA VAL A 188 -2.77 0.49 -9.87
C VAL A 188 -3.19 1.94 -9.71
N TRP A 189 -3.44 2.34 -8.47
CA TRP A 189 -3.47 3.73 -8.05
C TRP A 189 -2.16 4.04 -7.35
N ILE A 190 -1.43 5.06 -7.82
CA ILE A 190 -0.23 5.51 -7.13
C ILE A 190 -0.61 6.63 -6.17
N ARG A 191 -0.15 6.51 -4.92
CA ARG A 191 -0.31 7.54 -3.90
C ARG A 191 1.03 8.13 -3.50
N HIS A 192 1.05 9.44 -3.31
CA HIS A 192 2.21 10.19 -2.85
C HIS A 192 1.80 11.26 -1.85
N VAL A 193 2.39 11.24 -0.66
CA VAL A 193 2.20 12.28 0.35
C VAL A 193 3.24 13.36 0.14
N VAL A 194 2.77 14.60 -0.04
CA VAL A 194 3.64 15.77 -0.20
C VAL A 194 3.88 16.41 1.16
N VAL A 195 5.14 16.43 1.58
CA VAL A 195 5.59 16.93 2.88
C VAL A 195 6.57 18.09 2.66
N PRO A 196 6.32 19.29 3.20
CA PRO A 196 7.22 20.43 3.07
C PRO A 196 8.65 20.10 3.54
N GLY A 197 9.63 20.42 2.70
CA GLY A 197 11.06 20.19 2.99
C GLY A 197 11.51 18.73 2.93
N ILE A 198 10.62 17.77 2.55
CA ILE A 198 10.95 16.34 2.44
C ILE A 198 10.60 15.82 1.04
N THR A 199 9.34 15.91 0.62
CA THR A 199 8.88 15.38 -0.67
C THR A 199 8.29 16.47 -1.57
N PHE A 200 8.24 17.72 -1.12
CA PHE A 200 7.77 18.86 -1.90
C PHE A 200 8.96 19.59 -2.56
N ASP A 201 9.56 18.92 -3.53
CA ASP A 201 10.64 19.46 -4.38
C ASP A 201 10.31 19.21 -5.85
N GLU A 202 10.43 20.25 -6.71
CA GLU A 202 10.02 20.18 -8.12
C GLU A 202 10.82 19.13 -8.89
N THR A 203 12.11 18.99 -8.61
CA THR A 203 12.97 18.01 -9.28
C THR A 203 12.56 16.59 -8.92
N GLU A 204 12.32 16.33 -7.64
CA GLU A 204 11.93 15.01 -7.12
C GLU A 204 10.51 14.61 -7.58
N LEU A 205 9.57 15.57 -7.60
CA LEU A 205 8.23 15.36 -8.15
C LEU A 205 8.29 15.08 -9.66
N THR A 206 9.19 15.73 -10.39
CA THR A 206 9.45 15.46 -11.82
C THR A 206 10.03 14.06 -12.02
N GLU A 207 11.00 13.64 -11.20
CA GLU A 207 11.56 12.27 -11.22
C GLU A 207 10.48 11.23 -10.93
N LEU A 208 9.61 11.48 -9.95
CA LEU A 208 8.47 10.62 -9.62
C LEU A 208 7.51 10.52 -10.81
N GLY A 209 7.14 11.64 -11.43
CA GLY A 209 6.29 11.67 -12.62
C GLY A 209 6.89 10.90 -13.80
N ASN A 210 8.19 11.05 -14.03
CA ASN A 210 8.92 10.30 -15.04
C ASN A 210 8.88 8.79 -14.79
N PHE A 211 8.95 8.34 -13.55
CA PHE A 211 8.80 6.92 -13.19
C PHE A 211 7.36 6.45 -13.41
N ILE A 212 6.38 7.16 -12.85
CA ILE A 212 4.96 6.80 -12.96
C ILE A 212 4.52 6.74 -14.43
N GLY A 213 4.98 7.68 -15.26
CA GLY A 213 4.69 7.72 -16.72
C GLY A 213 5.21 6.51 -17.49
N THR A 214 5.98 5.61 -16.86
CA THR A 214 6.39 4.34 -17.46
C THR A 214 5.44 3.18 -17.11
N LEU A 215 4.38 3.40 -16.32
CA LEU A 215 3.44 2.36 -15.89
C LEU A 215 2.19 2.39 -16.78
N SER A 216 2.02 1.35 -17.61
CA SER A 216 0.88 1.23 -18.53
C SER A 216 -0.44 0.83 -17.85
N ASN A 217 -0.36 0.33 -16.62
CA ASN A 217 -1.49 -0.14 -15.80
C ASN A 217 -1.98 0.91 -14.78
N LEU A 218 -1.47 2.14 -14.87
CA LEU A 218 -1.88 3.23 -13.97
C LEU A 218 -3.33 3.66 -14.27
N GLU A 219 -4.20 3.59 -13.26
CA GLU A 219 -5.56 4.11 -13.35
C GLU A 219 -5.72 5.49 -12.69
N LYS A 220 -4.96 5.75 -11.61
CA LYS A 220 -5.08 7.01 -10.87
C LYS A 220 -3.78 7.39 -10.18
N LEU A 221 -3.52 8.69 -10.14
CA LEU A 221 -2.53 9.32 -9.25
C LEU A 221 -3.27 10.09 -8.16
N GLU A 222 -2.93 9.83 -6.91
CA GLU A 222 -3.41 10.59 -5.74
C GLU A 222 -2.25 11.28 -5.05
N VAL A 223 -2.26 12.60 -5.07
CA VAL A 223 -1.30 13.45 -4.35
C VAL A 223 -1.97 13.97 -3.09
N LEU A 224 -1.45 13.57 -1.94
CA LEU A 224 -2.04 13.82 -0.64
C LEU A 224 -1.26 14.93 0.10
N PRO A 225 -1.91 15.99 0.58
CA PRO A 225 -1.24 16.99 1.40
C PRO A 225 -0.87 16.39 2.76
N TYR A 226 0.34 16.68 3.22
CA TYR A 226 0.74 16.35 4.58
C TYR A 226 -0.14 17.08 5.61
N HIS A 227 -0.57 16.36 6.62
CA HIS A 227 -1.24 16.90 7.81
C HIS A 227 -0.81 16.14 9.08
N ALA A 228 -0.84 16.81 10.22
CA ALA A 228 -0.35 16.27 11.49
C ALA A 228 -1.42 15.55 12.33
N LEU A 229 -2.53 15.08 11.72
CA LEU A 229 -3.62 14.41 12.46
C LEU A 229 -3.18 13.15 13.20
N GLY A 230 -2.15 12.46 12.68
CA GLY A 230 -1.57 11.28 13.34
C GLY A 230 -0.87 11.59 14.67
N LYS A 231 -0.46 12.86 14.93
CA LYS A 231 0.29 13.25 16.13
C LYS A 231 -0.34 12.80 17.44
N VAL A 232 -1.69 12.87 17.54
CA VAL A 232 -2.42 12.43 18.74
C VAL A 232 -2.12 10.97 19.10
N LYS A 233 -1.93 10.10 18.11
CA LYS A 233 -1.59 8.70 18.37
C LYS A 233 -0.18 8.53 18.92
N TYR A 234 0.78 9.36 18.46
CA TYR A 234 2.14 9.38 19.02
C TYR A 234 2.11 9.83 20.46
N ASP A 235 1.38 10.90 20.78
CA ASP A 235 1.23 11.40 22.15
C ASP A 235 0.63 10.28 23.08
N ASN A 236 -0.39 9.55 22.60
CA ASN A 236 -1.01 8.44 23.32
C ASN A 236 -0.05 7.25 23.53
N LEU A 237 0.89 7.04 22.62
CA LEU A 237 1.90 5.98 22.73
C LEU A 237 3.15 6.41 23.50
N GLY A 238 3.21 7.67 23.96
CA GLY A 238 4.40 8.23 24.62
C GLY A 238 5.60 8.37 23.66
N MET A 239 5.35 8.55 22.39
CA MET A 239 6.36 8.65 21.34
C MET A 239 6.50 10.08 20.81
N ASP A 240 7.75 10.48 20.50
CA ASP A 240 7.98 11.77 19.84
C ASP A 240 7.53 11.74 18.37
N TYR A 241 6.74 12.74 17.96
CA TYR A 241 6.38 12.93 16.55
C TYR A 241 7.46 13.77 15.86
N VAL A 242 8.22 13.13 14.98
CA VAL A 242 9.40 13.74 14.32
C VAL A 242 9.05 15.00 13.53
N LEU A 243 7.88 15.05 12.91
CA LEU A 243 7.42 16.17 12.06
C LEU A 243 6.54 17.18 12.82
N LYS A 244 6.67 17.31 14.14
CA LYS A 244 5.84 18.20 14.97
C LYS A 244 5.88 19.67 14.56
N ASP A 245 7.01 20.12 14.01
CA ASP A 245 7.25 21.50 13.58
C ASP A 245 7.09 21.68 12.05
N THR A 246 6.76 20.63 11.32
CA THR A 246 6.55 20.67 9.87
C THR A 246 5.18 21.27 9.56
N PRO A 247 5.10 22.35 8.76
CA PRO A 247 3.82 22.96 8.42
C PRO A 247 2.94 21.99 7.61
N GLN A 248 1.62 22.06 7.82
CA GLN A 248 0.67 21.30 7.03
C GLN A 248 0.56 21.90 5.62
N LEU A 249 0.37 21.04 4.63
CA LEU A 249 0.16 21.50 3.26
C LEU A 249 -1.31 21.82 2.98
N THR A 250 -1.52 22.86 2.20
CA THR A 250 -2.85 23.22 1.70
C THR A 250 -3.23 22.35 0.50
N LYS A 251 -4.52 22.25 0.22
CA LYS A 251 -5.02 21.58 -1.00
C LYS A 251 -4.47 22.22 -2.29
N LYS A 252 -4.22 23.55 -2.29
CA LYS A 252 -3.65 24.27 -3.43
C LYS A 252 -2.21 23.86 -3.70
N GLU A 253 -1.40 23.70 -2.65
CA GLU A 253 -0.01 23.24 -2.79
C GLU A 253 0.05 21.77 -3.23
N ALA A 254 -0.84 20.92 -2.71
CA ALA A 254 -0.96 19.55 -3.18
C ALA A 254 -1.37 19.47 -4.67
N ALA A 255 -2.27 20.35 -5.12
CA ALA A 255 -2.64 20.47 -6.54
C ALA A 255 -1.44 20.91 -7.40
N ALA A 256 -0.63 21.87 -6.94
CA ALA A 256 0.58 22.28 -7.64
C ALA A 256 1.59 21.12 -7.77
N ALA A 257 1.76 20.31 -6.71
CA ALA A 257 2.60 19.10 -6.79
C ALA A 257 2.02 18.07 -7.78
N TYR A 258 0.70 17.89 -7.80
CA TYR A 258 0.04 17.03 -8.78
C TYR A 258 0.33 17.48 -10.21
N ASP A 259 0.21 18.79 -10.50
CA ASP A 259 0.45 19.34 -11.84
C ASP A 259 1.89 19.10 -12.32
N ILE A 260 2.89 19.19 -11.42
CA ILE A 260 4.30 18.89 -11.74
C ILE A 260 4.45 17.42 -12.12
N ILE A 261 3.91 16.50 -11.31
CA ILE A 261 3.98 15.06 -11.56
C ILE A 261 3.28 14.71 -12.86
N GLU A 262 2.05 15.20 -13.08
CA GLU A 262 1.24 14.93 -14.27
C GLU A 262 1.93 15.41 -15.57
N LYS A 263 2.52 16.62 -15.53
CA LYS A 263 3.29 17.16 -16.65
C LYS A 263 4.49 16.26 -17.02
N ALA A 264 5.22 15.78 -16.02
CA ALA A 264 6.35 14.88 -16.23
C ALA A 264 5.92 13.52 -16.81
N MET A 265 4.79 12.97 -16.35
CA MET A 265 4.19 11.75 -16.88
C MET A 265 3.86 11.88 -18.38
N LYS A 266 3.23 12.98 -18.79
CA LYS A 266 2.82 13.23 -20.19
C LYS A 266 4.01 13.38 -21.14
N ASN A 267 5.08 14.03 -20.70
CA ASN A 267 6.30 14.23 -21.49
C ASN A 267 6.97 12.91 -21.89
N LYS A 268 6.88 11.87 -21.06
CA LYS A 268 7.42 10.54 -21.39
C LYS A 268 6.53 9.76 -22.38
N SER A 269 5.21 9.90 -22.27
CA SER A 269 4.29 9.27 -23.22
C SER A 269 4.50 9.78 -24.65
N ILE A 270 4.86 11.04 -24.83
CA ILE A 270 5.14 11.66 -26.14
C ILE A 270 6.47 11.19 -26.72
N SER A 271 7.50 10.95 -25.91
CA SER A 271 8.81 10.48 -26.39
C SER A 271 8.81 9.03 -26.88
N PHE A 272 7.82 8.21 -26.49
CA PHE A 272 7.66 6.84 -27.01
C PHE A 272 6.98 6.78 -28.38
N PHE A 273 6.22 7.80 -28.78
CA PHE A 273 5.58 7.89 -30.10
C PHE A 273 6.42 8.65 -31.16
N GLY A 274 7.57 9.20 -30.77
CA GLY A 274 8.44 10.00 -31.62
C GLY A 274 9.63 9.26 -32.25
N ILE A 275 9.75 7.93 -32.08
CA ILE A 275 10.79 7.11 -32.70
C ILE A 275 10.11 5.91 -33.40
N LEU A 276 9.54 6.16 -34.55
CA LEU A 276 9.22 5.21 -35.60
C LEU A 276 9.66 5.78 -36.94
#